data_422d1adc09e9bb085c6c866d20f78e41
#
_entry.id   422d1adc09e9bb085c6c866d20f78e41
#
_cell.length_a   1.000
_cell.length_b   1.000
_cell.length_c   1.000
_cell.angle_alpha   90.00
_cell.angle_beta   90.00
_cell.angle_gamma   90.00
#
_symmetry.space_group_name_H-M   'P 1'
#
loop_
_entity.id
_entity.type
_entity.pdbx_description
1 polymer ?
#
loop_
_entity_poly.entity_id
_entity_poly.type
_entity_poly.pdbx_seq_one_letter_code
_entity_poly.pdbx_strand_id
1 'polypeptide(L)'
;MKRILFVLGIVFFATGLQAQSGKWGNSVADSVSCYENYNIMGSYYQGKNYEDAYDSWNALYTTCPEANIRIYTYGDNILEAMIKSAPDEASKNKFIQQLLGMYDDFGTYFPEEKANALSSKAYHFYNYYKKDADSVSKAVVMFEEAKAMLGDNMSVAHVDRYFQANVKEFNKNKDVERLFEVYNSALIALEYNFNTFNVESYNISLKADSVVEWIAYADSVSPYAQAAKDAFAKEVATYDSTYAYNNSSKKRMKQAAKLPPLVKPEMDAATAELVAVLDKAEELKTKYQLDEEGYTSVDKRKISNNEIRLRNISAVQRNIEKILSPLLTCDKLGRIYNEEAFAANKDNIEWLKRAGNMLQKERVDDNGEVTSCTDNPVFIMIAETLYGLEPSAAAARNMAKLGVNKGDWAMAKKYYTEAIEQEEDLRRKANDYMGLAYVNQKMGQLSAAKTSCLKAGQLRKDWGNPYLYLATIYAEAAGTCGSNAVEKNAVYWAAINKLTYARSIDPEVSAKASKLINAYSQAVPDKGVAFQLGYKEGDVVNIGCWINEKVTVKFY
;
A
#
# COMPACT_ATOMS: atom_id res chain seq x y z
N MET A 1 19.36 86.74 13.42
CA MET A 1 19.80 85.53 12.64
C MET A 1 20.47 84.54 13.58
N LYS A 2 19.72 83.62 14.16
CA LYS A 2 20.24 82.56 15.01
C LYS A 2 19.90 81.25 14.34
N ARG A 3 20.94 80.54 13.92
CA ARG A 3 20.83 79.16 13.41
C ARG A 3 20.65 78.18 14.59
N ILE A 4 19.54 77.50 14.64
CA ILE A 4 19.29 76.39 15.57
C ILE A 4 19.69 75.13 14.85
N LEU A 5 20.77 74.50 15.32
CA LEU A 5 21.16 73.12 14.93
C LEU A 5 20.23 72.14 15.66
N PHE A 6 19.46 71.38 14.89
CA PHE A 6 18.75 70.21 15.38
C PHE A 6 19.71 69.01 15.34
N VAL A 7 20.19 68.59 16.50
CA VAL A 7 20.91 67.33 16.65
C VAL A 7 19.84 66.23 16.84
N LEU A 8 19.61 65.46 15.79
CA LEU A 8 18.81 64.22 15.90
C LEU A 8 19.67 63.16 16.59
N GLY A 9 19.43 62.93 17.86
CA GLY A 9 19.94 61.79 18.60
C GLY A 9 19.26 60.53 18.11
N ILE A 10 19.97 59.73 17.33
CA ILE A 10 19.56 58.35 17.02
C ILE A 10 19.77 57.53 18.31
N VAL A 11 18.69 57.33 19.04
CA VAL A 11 18.65 56.32 20.11
C VAL A 11 18.59 54.96 19.44
N PHE A 12 19.74 54.30 19.35
CA PHE A 12 19.79 52.88 19.09
C PHE A 12 19.09 52.16 20.25
N PHE A 13 17.84 51.83 20.06
CA PHE A 13 17.26 50.72 20.85
C PHE A 13 18.00 49.46 20.44
N ALA A 14 19.03 49.12 21.19
CA ALA A 14 19.52 47.77 21.28
C ALA A 14 18.41 46.95 21.98
N THR A 15 17.39 46.57 21.21
CA THR A 15 16.57 45.43 21.60
C THR A 15 17.54 44.27 21.59
N GLY A 16 17.97 43.88 22.78
CA GLY A 16 18.70 42.62 22.98
C GLY A 16 17.91 41.56 22.24
N LEU A 17 18.50 41.06 21.16
CA LEU A 17 18.22 39.70 20.68
C LEU A 17 18.57 38.82 21.86
N GLN A 18 17.60 38.57 22.75
CA GLN A 18 17.64 37.36 23.57
C GLN A 18 17.66 36.24 22.54
N ALA A 19 18.86 35.76 22.22
CA ALA A 19 19.02 34.46 21.59
C ALA A 19 18.08 33.55 22.38
N GLN A 20 17.09 32.98 21.71
CA GLN A 20 16.36 31.86 22.25
C GLN A 20 17.43 30.81 22.55
N SER A 21 17.95 30.81 23.79
CA SER A 21 18.75 29.73 24.37
C SER A 21 17.82 28.52 24.37
N GLY A 22 17.98 27.64 23.42
CA GLY A 22 17.06 26.56 23.17
C GLY A 22 17.71 25.55 22.22
N LYS A 23 16.95 25.06 21.32
CA LYS A 23 17.30 23.95 20.41
C LYS A 23 18.61 24.11 19.61
N TRP A 24 19.04 25.33 19.31
CA TRP A 24 20.20 25.61 18.45
C TRP A 24 21.47 26.02 19.24
N GLY A 25 21.58 25.63 20.50
CA GLY A 25 22.76 25.89 21.31
C GLY A 25 22.58 26.99 22.36
N ASN A 26 23.58 27.10 23.27
CA ASN A 26 23.50 27.93 24.46
C ASN A 26 24.05 29.35 24.26
N SER A 27 24.67 29.64 23.11
CA SER A 27 25.21 30.95 22.75
C SER A 27 24.90 31.29 21.29
N VAL A 28 25.06 32.58 20.92
CA VAL A 28 24.92 33.02 19.52
C VAL A 28 25.95 32.33 18.63
N ALA A 29 27.17 32.12 19.12
CA ALA A 29 28.22 31.42 18.39
C ALA A 29 27.86 29.95 18.13
N ASP A 30 27.33 29.26 19.15
CA ASP A 30 26.85 27.88 18.99
C ASP A 30 25.71 27.82 17.98
N SER A 31 24.75 28.75 18.04
CA SER A 31 23.61 28.79 17.12
C SER A 31 24.04 28.96 15.67
N VAL A 32 25.01 29.86 15.41
CA VAL A 32 25.56 30.05 14.05
C VAL A 32 26.28 28.78 13.60
N SER A 33 27.16 28.24 14.42
CA SER A 33 27.91 27.01 14.11
C SER A 33 26.98 25.81 13.87
N CYS A 34 25.95 25.65 14.70
CA CYS A 34 24.97 24.57 14.54
C CYS A 34 24.16 24.70 13.24
N TYR A 35 23.76 25.94 12.89
CA TYR A 35 23.01 26.15 11.65
C TYR A 35 23.88 25.92 10.41
N GLU A 36 25.14 26.33 10.44
CA GLU A 36 26.11 26.06 9.36
C GLU A 36 26.32 24.55 9.19
N ASN A 37 26.62 23.84 10.28
CA ASN A 37 26.82 22.40 10.27
C ASN A 37 25.57 21.65 9.82
N TYR A 38 24.37 22.09 10.19
CA TYR A 38 23.11 21.51 9.71
C TYR A 38 22.96 21.59 8.19
N ASN A 39 23.29 22.74 7.60
CA ASN A 39 23.22 22.92 6.16
C ASN A 39 24.28 22.09 5.42
N ILE A 40 25.51 22.05 5.96
CA ILE A 40 26.62 21.26 5.39
C ILE A 40 26.26 19.76 5.43
N MET A 41 25.86 19.26 6.59
CA MET A 41 25.37 17.87 6.76
C MET A 41 24.27 17.56 5.77
N GLY A 42 23.25 18.44 5.67
CA GLY A 42 22.12 18.24 4.76
C GLY A 42 22.53 18.18 3.29
N SER A 43 23.51 19.01 2.89
CA SER A 43 24.05 19.02 1.53
C SER A 43 24.75 17.72 1.18
N TYR A 44 25.67 17.25 2.03
CA TYR A 44 26.36 15.97 1.85
C TYR A 44 25.38 14.79 1.86
N TYR A 45 24.42 14.79 2.79
CA TYR A 45 23.41 13.74 2.89
C TYR A 45 22.55 13.62 1.63
N GLN A 46 22.09 14.75 1.07
CA GLN A 46 21.34 14.76 -0.20
C GLN A 46 22.19 14.24 -1.37
N GLY A 47 23.49 14.54 -1.38
CA GLY A 47 24.44 13.99 -2.33
C GLY A 47 24.81 12.52 -2.08
N LYS A 48 24.28 11.89 -1.03
CA LYS A 48 24.64 10.53 -0.55
C LYS A 48 26.12 10.36 -0.17
N ASN A 49 26.79 11.46 0.15
CA ASN A 49 28.18 11.50 0.61
C ASN A 49 28.18 11.42 2.15
N TYR A 50 27.77 10.29 2.68
CA TYR A 50 27.54 10.13 4.12
C TYR A 50 28.82 10.23 4.95
N GLU A 51 29.95 9.75 4.46
CA GLU A 51 31.24 9.86 5.14
C GLU A 51 31.67 11.32 5.30
N ASP A 52 31.53 12.13 4.23
CA ASP A 52 31.84 13.56 4.26
C ASP A 52 30.88 14.36 5.18
N ALA A 53 29.68 13.82 5.42
CA ALA A 53 28.72 14.43 6.32
C ALA A 53 29.08 14.25 7.81
N TYR A 54 29.97 13.30 8.15
CA TYR A 54 30.20 12.88 9.55
C TYR A 54 30.67 14.01 10.44
N ASP A 55 31.66 14.80 10.04
CA ASP A 55 32.22 15.84 10.89
C ASP A 55 31.18 16.91 11.24
N SER A 56 30.42 17.37 10.24
CA SER A 56 29.34 18.35 10.43
C SER A 56 28.19 17.76 11.27
N TRP A 57 27.85 16.50 11.03
CA TRP A 57 26.86 15.78 11.83
C TRP A 57 27.31 15.64 13.29
N ASN A 58 28.55 15.22 13.53
CA ASN A 58 29.08 15.02 14.88
C ASN A 58 29.17 16.32 15.66
N ALA A 59 29.53 17.42 15.01
CA ALA A 59 29.51 18.77 15.62
C ALA A 59 28.09 19.16 16.04
N LEU A 60 27.09 18.90 15.20
CA LEU A 60 25.67 19.14 15.54
C LEU A 60 25.21 18.27 16.70
N TYR A 61 25.43 16.96 16.58
CA TYR A 61 25.00 15.98 17.57
C TYR A 61 25.56 16.27 18.97
N THR A 62 26.80 16.73 19.05
CA THR A 62 27.45 17.04 20.34
C THR A 62 27.08 18.41 20.90
N THR A 63 26.83 19.40 20.05
CA THR A 63 26.61 20.80 20.49
C THR A 63 25.13 21.18 20.56
N CYS A 64 24.31 20.67 19.65
CA CYS A 64 22.91 21.06 19.49
C CYS A 64 22.00 19.85 19.25
N PRO A 65 21.98 18.84 20.15
CA PRO A 65 21.26 17.59 19.95
C PRO A 65 19.73 17.77 19.80
N GLU A 66 19.16 18.84 20.33
CA GLU A 66 17.72 19.16 20.25
C GLU A 66 17.33 19.96 19.00
N ALA A 67 18.31 20.38 18.17
CA ALA A 67 18.06 21.35 17.12
C ALA A 67 17.07 20.84 16.07
N ASN A 68 17.24 19.61 15.64
CA ASN A 68 16.37 19.02 14.61
C ASN A 68 16.43 17.50 14.61
N ILE A 69 15.29 16.86 14.43
CA ILE A 69 15.16 15.39 14.33
C ILE A 69 16.05 14.77 13.24
N ARG A 70 16.40 15.52 12.20
CA ARG A 70 17.31 15.05 11.13
C ARG A 70 18.71 14.72 11.62
N ILE A 71 19.14 15.23 12.75
CA ILE A 71 20.41 14.85 13.39
C ILE A 71 20.43 13.33 13.63
N TYR A 72 19.31 12.78 14.07
CA TYR A 72 19.15 11.36 14.39
C TYR A 72 18.79 10.52 13.16
N THR A 73 17.83 10.99 12.33
CA THR A 73 17.41 10.25 11.15
C THR A 73 18.45 10.22 10.03
N TYR A 74 19.34 11.21 9.94
CA TYR A 74 20.48 11.22 9.03
C TYR A 74 21.69 10.54 9.66
N GLY A 75 21.86 10.67 10.98
CA GLY A 75 22.92 10.06 11.76
C GLY A 75 23.01 8.55 11.60
N ASP A 76 21.88 7.89 11.43
CA ASP A 76 21.81 6.45 11.12
C ASP A 76 22.63 6.08 9.88
N ASN A 77 22.31 6.67 8.73
CA ASN A 77 23.04 6.40 7.47
C ASN A 77 24.51 6.87 7.51
N ILE A 78 24.74 8.00 8.19
CA ILE A 78 26.10 8.55 8.34
C ILE A 78 26.97 7.60 9.14
N LEU A 79 26.50 7.16 10.31
CA LEU A 79 27.25 6.23 11.15
C LEU A 79 27.38 4.84 10.53
N GLU A 80 26.36 4.35 9.81
CA GLU A 80 26.48 3.11 9.05
C GLU A 80 27.57 3.20 7.97
N ALA A 81 27.71 4.33 7.27
CA ALA A 81 28.79 4.56 6.33
C ALA A 81 30.15 4.54 7.03
N MET A 82 30.29 5.23 8.18
CA MET A 82 31.53 5.23 8.98
C MET A 82 31.88 3.84 9.52
N ILE A 83 30.89 3.05 9.92
CA ILE A 83 31.10 1.65 10.36
C ILE A 83 31.62 0.80 9.21
N LYS A 84 31.08 1.01 8.01
CA LYS A 84 31.43 0.25 6.81
C LYS A 84 32.83 0.59 6.31
N SER A 85 33.25 1.86 6.37
CA SER A 85 34.54 2.36 5.91
C SER A 85 35.62 2.36 7.01
N ALA A 86 35.28 1.93 8.23
CA ALA A 86 36.20 1.91 9.35
C ALA A 86 37.48 1.12 9.03
N PRO A 87 38.69 1.69 9.27
CA PRO A 87 39.93 1.08 8.88
C PRO A 87 40.31 -0.16 9.71
N ASP A 88 39.77 -0.29 10.90
CA ASP A 88 40.03 -1.36 11.86
C ASP A 88 38.84 -1.65 12.75
N GLU A 89 38.87 -2.79 13.45
CA GLU A 89 37.77 -3.22 14.35
C GLU A 89 37.59 -2.28 15.56
N ALA A 90 38.63 -1.59 16.03
CA ALA A 90 38.50 -0.66 17.16
C ALA A 90 37.72 0.59 16.72
N SER A 91 38.05 1.15 15.57
CA SER A 91 37.34 2.27 14.96
C SER A 91 35.89 1.89 14.64
N LYS A 92 35.68 0.71 14.08
CA LYS A 92 34.35 0.17 13.79
C LYS A 92 33.50 0.04 15.05
N ASN A 93 34.07 -0.54 16.11
CA ASN A 93 33.36 -0.67 17.39
C ASN A 93 33.03 0.70 17.98
N LYS A 94 33.92 1.70 17.87
CA LYS A 94 33.65 3.07 18.31
C LYS A 94 32.41 3.63 17.62
N PHE A 95 32.30 3.52 16.30
CA PHE A 95 31.14 4.00 15.54
C PHE A 95 29.87 3.20 15.86
N ILE A 96 29.97 1.89 16.10
CA ILE A 96 28.82 1.08 16.53
C ILE A 96 28.32 1.58 17.91
N GLN A 97 29.21 1.83 18.88
CA GLN A 97 28.80 2.38 20.18
C GLN A 97 28.18 3.76 20.05
N GLN A 98 28.74 4.61 19.16
CA GLN A 98 28.16 5.93 18.89
C GLN A 98 26.76 5.84 18.27
N LEU A 99 26.54 4.91 17.32
CA LEU A 99 25.24 4.65 16.73
C LEU A 99 24.21 4.20 17.78
N LEU A 100 24.59 3.27 18.63
CA LEU A 100 23.69 2.76 19.68
C LEU A 100 23.39 3.83 20.75
N GLY A 101 24.39 4.63 21.13
CA GLY A 101 24.21 5.76 22.06
C GLY A 101 23.33 6.87 21.45
N MET A 102 23.51 7.15 20.17
CA MET A 102 22.68 8.12 19.43
C MET A 102 21.17 7.81 19.55
N TYR A 103 20.79 6.53 19.54
CA TYR A 103 19.38 6.17 19.70
C TYR A 103 18.86 6.37 21.13
N ASP A 104 19.71 6.24 22.17
CA ASP A 104 19.32 6.60 23.53
C ASP A 104 19.05 8.10 23.66
N ASP A 105 19.93 8.90 23.06
CA ASP A 105 19.79 10.34 23.01
C ASP A 105 18.59 10.76 22.18
N PHE A 106 18.34 10.06 21.05
CA PHE A 106 17.16 10.31 20.22
C PHE A 106 15.86 10.19 21.00
N GLY A 107 15.68 9.10 21.75
CA GLY A 107 14.51 8.92 22.62
C GLY A 107 14.44 9.89 23.80
N THR A 108 15.58 10.48 24.19
CA THR A 108 15.66 11.47 25.27
C THR A 108 15.28 12.87 24.79
N TYR A 109 15.86 13.32 23.69
CA TYR A 109 15.64 14.66 23.14
C TYR A 109 14.34 14.78 22.33
N PHE A 110 13.82 13.65 21.80
CA PHE A 110 12.56 13.56 21.07
C PHE A 110 11.70 12.44 21.67
N PRO A 111 11.03 12.70 22.81
CA PRO A 111 10.29 11.66 23.55
C PRO A 111 9.19 10.97 22.74
N GLU A 112 8.59 11.68 21.74
CA GLU A 112 7.62 11.13 20.80
C GLU A 112 8.21 10.04 19.92
N GLU A 113 9.52 10.05 19.67
CA GLU A 113 10.24 9.06 18.86
C GLU A 113 10.89 7.95 19.71
N LYS A 114 10.73 7.97 21.03
CA LYS A 114 11.39 7.02 21.93
C LYS A 114 11.18 5.56 21.53
N ALA A 115 9.96 5.22 21.14
CA ALA A 115 9.62 3.86 20.74
C ALA A 115 10.33 3.46 19.43
N ASN A 116 10.36 4.35 18.43
CA ASN A 116 11.06 4.16 17.16
C ASN A 116 12.58 4.09 17.37
N ALA A 117 13.12 4.97 18.21
CA ALA A 117 14.54 4.99 18.56
C ALA A 117 14.97 3.68 19.22
N LEU A 118 14.21 3.18 20.20
CA LEU A 118 14.51 1.91 20.85
C LEU A 118 14.41 0.72 19.90
N SER A 119 13.42 0.72 19.01
CA SER A 119 13.26 -0.32 17.98
C SER A 119 14.44 -0.34 17.01
N SER A 120 14.92 0.84 16.58
CA SER A 120 16.10 0.99 15.73
C SER A 120 17.38 0.57 16.45
N LYS A 121 17.53 0.95 17.73
CA LYS A 121 18.63 0.49 18.57
C LYS A 121 18.67 -1.04 18.66
N ALA A 122 17.53 -1.68 18.93
CA ALA A 122 17.41 -3.14 18.99
C ALA A 122 17.81 -3.80 17.66
N TYR A 123 17.36 -3.23 16.54
CA TYR A 123 17.68 -3.69 15.19
C TYR A 123 19.18 -3.69 14.91
N HIS A 124 19.86 -2.56 15.16
CA HIS A 124 21.31 -2.44 14.94
C HIS A 124 22.09 -3.28 15.96
N PHE A 125 21.70 -3.26 17.22
CA PHE A 125 22.33 -4.08 18.25
C PHE A 125 22.29 -5.57 17.89
N TYR A 126 21.12 -6.09 17.49
CA TYR A 126 21.01 -7.47 17.02
C TYR A 126 21.90 -7.73 15.80
N ASN A 127 21.88 -6.88 14.80
CA ASN A 127 22.66 -7.09 13.57
C ASN A 127 24.16 -7.17 13.85
N TYR A 128 24.70 -6.36 14.75
CA TYR A 128 26.14 -6.34 15.08
C TYR A 128 26.53 -7.46 16.05
N TYR A 129 25.66 -7.81 16.99
CA TYR A 129 26.00 -8.75 18.08
C TYR A 129 25.28 -10.09 18.02
N LYS A 130 24.59 -10.41 16.93
CA LYS A 130 23.78 -11.65 16.79
C LYS A 130 24.56 -12.97 16.88
N LYS A 131 25.89 -12.94 16.95
CA LYS A 131 26.73 -14.14 17.16
C LYS A 131 26.91 -14.47 18.65
N ASP A 132 26.72 -13.50 19.52
CA ASP A 132 26.81 -13.65 20.96
C ASP A 132 25.43 -13.91 21.56
N ALA A 133 25.31 -15.02 22.30
CA ALA A 133 24.02 -15.48 22.84
C ALA A 133 23.41 -14.52 23.87
N ASP A 134 24.25 -13.91 24.72
CA ASP A 134 23.77 -12.97 25.74
C ASP A 134 23.33 -11.64 25.11
N SER A 135 24.01 -11.23 24.06
CA SER A 135 23.60 -10.07 23.27
C SER A 135 22.28 -10.29 22.52
N VAL A 136 22.04 -11.52 22.05
CA VAL A 136 20.73 -11.88 21.46
C VAL A 136 19.61 -11.72 22.47
N SER A 137 19.79 -12.24 23.70
CA SER A 137 18.78 -12.10 24.77
C SER A 137 18.53 -10.62 25.11
N LYS A 138 19.58 -9.78 25.15
CA LYS A 138 19.43 -8.33 25.33
C LYS A 138 18.67 -7.67 24.18
N ALA A 139 18.93 -8.07 22.92
CA ALA A 139 18.19 -7.57 21.78
C ALA A 139 16.70 -7.92 21.86
N VAL A 140 16.36 -9.15 22.29
CA VAL A 140 14.96 -9.58 22.51
C VAL A 140 14.27 -8.66 23.50
N VAL A 141 14.91 -8.37 24.66
CA VAL A 141 14.34 -7.46 25.67
C VAL A 141 14.07 -6.07 25.05
N MET A 142 15.04 -5.48 24.36
CA MET A 142 14.86 -4.17 23.70
C MET A 142 13.73 -4.17 22.66
N PHE A 143 13.60 -5.24 21.87
CA PHE A 143 12.50 -5.37 20.93
C PHE A 143 11.14 -5.51 21.62
N GLU A 144 11.05 -6.25 22.73
CA GLU A 144 9.81 -6.37 23.50
C GLU A 144 9.37 -5.03 24.09
N GLU A 145 10.30 -4.27 24.64
CA GLU A 145 10.04 -2.93 25.17
C GLU A 145 9.56 -1.99 24.04
N ALA A 146 10.26 -1.98 22.90
CA ALA A 146 9.86 -1.18 21.76
C ALA A 146 8.47 -1.57 21.24
N LYS A 147 8.20 -2.89 21.16
CA LYS A 147 6.92 -3.42 20.73
C LYS A 147 5.78 -3.05 21.68
N ALA A 148 6.01 -3.09 22.97
CA ALA A 148 5.02 -2.68 23.97
C ALA A 148 4.57 -1.21 23.78
N MET A 149 5.46 -0.35 23.27
CA MET A 149 5.16 1.05 22.97
C MET A 149 4.58 1.26 21.55
N LEU A 150 5.08 0.54 20.54
CA LEU A 150 4.68 0.70 19.13
C LEU A 150 3.41 -0.06 18.77
N GLY A 151 3.06 -1.11 19.56
CA GLY A 151 2.00 -2.03 19.19
C GLY A 151 2.32 -2.71 17.84
N ASP A 152 1.37 -2.65 16.93
CA ASP A 152 1.49 -3.26 15.59
C ASP A 152 2.24 -2.38 14.58
N ASN A 153 2.57 -1.13 14.95
CA ASN A 153 3.26 -0.17 14.09
C ASN A 153 4.78 -0.35 14.03
N MET A 154 5.31 -1.49 14.43
CA MET A 154 6.73 -1.80 14.27
C MET A 154 7.07 -1.97 12.79
N SER A 155 8.19 -1.37 12.33
CA SER A 155 8.59 -1.45 10.92
C SER A 155 8.90 -2.89 10.48
N VAL A 156 8.67 -3.19 9.20
CA VAL A 156 8.85 -4.54 8.62
C VAL A 156 10.25 -5.11 8.87
N ALA A 157 11.30 -4.28 8.73
CA ALA A 157 12.67 -4.70 8.96
C ALA A 157 12.92 -5.04 10.44
N HIS A 158 12.30 -4.30 11.35
CA HIS A 158 12.41 -4.53 12.78
C HIS A 158 11.62 -5.77 13.21
N VAL A 159 10.43 -6.00 12.64
CA VAL A 159 9.65 -7.23 12.84
C VAL A 159 10.46 -8.47 12.42
N ASP A 160 11.14 -8.43 11.27
CA ASP A 160 12.00 -9.52 10.82
C ASP A 160 13.13 -9.82 11.82
N ARG A 161 13.82 -8.80 12.31
CA ARG A 161 14.92 -8.97 13.27
C ARG A 161 14.42 -9.38 14.66
N TYR A 162 13.29 -8.85 15.10
CA TYR A 162 12.60 -9.28 16.32
C TYR A 162 12.30 -10.78 16.27
N PHE A 163 11.70 -11.26 15.16
CA PHE A 163 11.42 -12.67 14.98
C PHE A 163 12.69 -13.52 14.95
N GLN A 164 13.71 -13.11 14.18
CA GLN A 164 14.99 -13.84 14.10
C GLN A 164 15.71 -13.91 15.45
N ALA A 165 15.67 -12.86 16.27
CA ALA A 165 16.25 -12.87 17.62
C ALA A 165 15.54 -13.90 18.49
N ASN A 166 14.21 -13.94 18.48
CA ASN A 166 13.42 -14.90 19.24
C ASN A 166 13.59 -16.35 18.74
N VAL A 167 13.81 -16.58 17.43
CA VAL A 167 14.17 -17.92 16.91
C VAL A 167 15.50 -18.39 17.50
N LYS A 168 16.48 -17.51 17.64
CA LYS A 168 17.75 -17.87 18.29
C LYS A 168 17.57 -18.18 19.79
N GLU A 169 16.74 -17.41 20.47
CA GLU A 169 16.39 -17.67 21.88
C GLU A 169 15.65 -19.02 22.01
N PHE A 170 14.69 -19.30 21.12
CA PHE A 170 14.03 -20.62 21.04
C PHE A 170 15.01 -21.77 20.82
N ASN A 171 16.03 -21.59 19.99
CA ASN A 171 17.04 -22.63 19.78
C ASN A 171 17.82 -22.97 21.07
N LYS A 172 17.91 -22.01 22.00
CA LYS A 172 18.55 -22.16 23.31
C LYS A 172 17.62 -22.81 24.33
N ASN A 173 16.37 -22.33 24.45
CA ASN A 173 15.45 -22.72 25.52
C ASN A 173 14.34 -23.70 25.10
N LYS A 174 14.10 -23.86 23.78
CA LYS A 174 13.05 -24.72 23.21
C LYS A 174 11.62 -24.36 23.61
N ASP A 175 11.39 -23.11 24.02
CA ASP A 175 10.06 -22.61 24.37
C ASP A 175 9.21 -22.39 23.11
N VAL A 176 8.41 -23.40 22.77
CA VAL A 176 7.55 -23.41 21.60
C VAL A 176 6.38 -22.43 21.75
N GLU A 177 5.80 -22.32 22.95
CA GLU A 177 4.66 -21.43 23.20
C GLU A 177 5.06 -19.99 22.98
N ARG A 178 6.20 -19.58 23.56
CA ARG A 178 6.76 -18.25 23.35
C ARG A 178 7.05 -17.96 21.88
N LEU A 179 7.62 -18.91 21.14
CA LEU A 179 7.89 -18.72 19.73
C LEU A 179 6.60 -18.51 18.91
N PHE A 180 5.51 -19.20 19.27
CA PHE A 180 4.20 -18.99 18.63
C PHE A 180 3.59 -17.64 18.96
N GLU A 181 3.72 -17.15 20.20
CA GLU A 181 3.29 -15.80 20.55
C GLU A 181 4.02 -14.74 19.70
N VAL A 182 5.33 -14.87 19.59
CA VAL A 182 6.18 -14.01 18.77
C VAL A 182 5.78 -14.08 17.30
N TYR A 183 5.50 -15.27 16.79
CA TYR A 183 5.03 -15.48 15.42
C TYR A 183 3.71 -14.75 15.16
N ASN A 184 2.71 -14.98 16.00
CA ASN A 184 1.41 -14.31 15.86
C ASN A 184 1.56 -12.79 15.90
N SER A 185 2.37 -12.31 16.82
CA SER A 185 2.69 -10.90 16.98
C SER A 185 3.40 -10.30 15.76
N ALA A 186 4.34 -11.03 15.18
CA ALA A 186 5.02 -10.62 13.95
C ALA A 186 4.04 -10.56 12.76
N LEU A 187 3.15 -11.55 12.64
CA LEU A 187 2.14 -11.55 11.58
C LEU A 187 1.19 -10.36 11.69
N ILE A 188 0.71 -10.03 12.90
CA ILE A 188 -0.18 -8.88 13.13
C ILE A 188 0.53 -7.58 12.70
N ALA A 189 1.79 -7.40 13.11
CA ALA A 189 2.56 -6.21 12.72
C ALA A 189 2.83 -6.14 11.21
N LEU A 190 3.11 -7.27 10.56
CA LEU A 190 3.25 -7.31 9.09
C LEU A 190 1.94 -6.99 8.38
N GLU A 191 0.82 -7.49 8.89
CA GLU A 191 -0.52 -7.22 8.36
C GLU A 191 -0.89 -5.75 8.52
N TYR A 192 -0.61 -5.13 9.66
CA TYR A 192 -0.79 -3.70 9.87
C TYR A 192 0.00 -2.86 8.85
N ASN A 193 1.28 -3.18 8.66
CA ASN A 193 2.11 -2.51 7.65
C ASN A 193 1.57 -2.74 6.22
N PHE A 194 1.15 -3.97 5.91
CA PHE A 194 0.58 -4.29 4.60
C PHE A 194 -0.66 -3.44 4.32
N ASN A 195 -1.59 -3.39 5.27
CA ASN A 195 -2.82 -2.63 5.13
C ASN A 195 -2.56 -1.14 4.97
N THR A 196 -1.63 -0.58 5.73
CA THR A 196 -1.24 0.83 5.64
C THR A 196 -0.85 1.19 4.20
N PHE A 197 0.04 0.43 3.57
CA PHE A 197 0.51 0.72 2.21
C PHE A 197 -0.51 0.34 1.13
N ASN A 198 -1.24 -0.75 1.35
CA ASN A 198 -2.24 -1.22 0.40
C ASN A 198 -3.46 -0.28 0.36
N VAL A 199 -3.94 0.19 1.53
CA VAL A 199 -5.03 1.17 1.63
C VAL A 199 -4.61 2.51 1.01
N GLU A 200 -3.38 2.98 1.23
CA GLU A 200 -2.89 4.19 0.58
C GLU A 200 -2.95 4.07 -0.94
N SER A 201 -2.43 2.97 -1.50
CA SER A 201 -2.45 2.73 -2.94
C SER A 201 -3.87 2.59 -3.49
N TYR A 202 -4.75 1.90 -2.77
CA TYR A 202 -6.15 1.75 -3.13
C TYR A 202 -6.89 3.09 -3.16
N ASN A 203 -6.68 3.93 -2.16
CA ASN A 203 -7.30 5.26 -2.10
C ASN A 203 -6.79 6.20 -3.22
N ILE A 204 -5.50 6.10 -3.58
CA ILE A 204 -4.95 6.82 -4.73
C ILE A 204 -5.64 6.34 -6.02
N SER A 205 -5.84 5.04 -6.21
CA SER A 205 -6.54 4.49 -7.39
C SER A 205 -8.00 4.95 -7.44
N LEU A 206 -8.74 4.89 -6.34
CA LEU A 206 -10.12 5.37 -6.28
C LEU A 206 -10.25 6.84 -6.66
N LYS A 207 -9.30 7.66 -6.19
CA LYS A 207 -9.26 9.08 -6.55
C LYS A 207 -9.01 9.27 -8.04
N ALA A 208 -8.07 8.52 -8.62
CA ALA A 208 -7.77 8.58 -10.04
C ALA A 208 -8.97 8.14 -10.89
N ASP A 209 -9.62 7.03 -10.54
CA ASP A 209 -10.84 6.55 -11.21
C ASP A 209 -11.94 7.62 -11.20
N SER A 210 -12.18 8.25 -10.04
CA SER A 210 -13.18 9.33 -9.90
C SER A 210 -12.84 10.55 -10.76
N VAL A 211 -11.56 10.88 -10.89
CA VAL A 211 -11.10 12.00 -11.74
C VAL A 211 -11.30 11.67 -13.22
N VAL A 212 -11.00 10.44 -13.65
CA VAL A 212 -11.22 9.98 -15.04
C VAL A 212 -12.69 10.00 -15.39
N GLU A 213 -13.57 9.48 -14.54
CA GLU A 213 -15.01 9.52 -14.73
C GLU A 213 -15.53 10.96 -14.84
N TRP A 214 -15.03 11.84 -13.97
CA TRP A 214 -15.42 13.25 -13.99
C TRP A 214 -14.93 13.98 -15.25
N ILE A 215 -13.70 13.71 -15.73
CA ILE A 215 -13.17 14.24 -16.99
C ILE A 215 -14.00 13.74 -18.17
N ALA A 216 -14.36 12.46 -18.20
CA ALA A 216 -15.20 11.89 -19.25
C ALA A 216 -16.60 12.57 -19.29
N TYR A 217 -17.18 12.83 -18.11
CA TYR A 217 -18.41 13.63 -18.03
C TYR A 217 -18.20 15.04 -18.58
N ALA A 218 -17.15 15.74 -18.17
CA ALA A 218 -16.84 17.09 -18.63
C ALA A 218 -16.62 17.12 -20.15
N ASP A 219 -15.92 16.15 -20.73
CA ASP A 219 -15.71 16.03 -22.17
C ASP A 219 -17.04 15.80 -22.90
N SER A 220 -17.99 15.07 -22.33
CA SER A 220 -19.33 14.84 -22.91
C SER A 220 -20.18 16.11 -22.98
N VAL A 221 -20.05 17.01 -22.01
CA VAL A 221 -20.80 18.29 -21.96
C VAL A 221 -20.03 19.47 -22.58
N SER A 222 -18.75 19.28 -22.89
CA SER A 222 -17.85 20.32 -23.41
C SER A 222 -18.38 21.03 -24.66
N PRO A 223 -18.95 20.37 -25.69
CA PRO A 223 -19.50 21.07 -26.86
C PRO A 223 -20.62 22.05 -26.51
N TYR A 224 -21.45 21.69 -25.53
CA TYR A 224 -22.57 22.54 -25.08
C TYR A 224 -22.06 23.71 -24.24
N ALA A 225 -21.14 23.44 -23.32
CA ALA A 225 -20.53 24.45 -22.47
C ALA A 225 -19.73 25.48 -23.30
N GLN A 226 -18.97 25.05 -24.30
CA GLN A 226 -18.22 25.93 -25.18
C GLN A 226 -19.16 26.79 -26.03
N ALA A 227 -20.20 26.21 -26.62
CA ALA A 227 -21.20 26.94 -27.40
C ALA A 227 -21.91 28.01 -26.56
N ALA A 228 -22.25 27.69 -25.30
CA ALA A 228 -22.87 28.63 -24.38
C ALA A 228 -21.90 29.77 -23.97
N LYS A 229 -20.64 29.45 -23.70
CA LYS A 229 -19.56 30.42 -23.40
C LYS A 229 -19.36 31.40 -24.57
N ASP A 230 -19.32 30.87 -25.80
CA ASP A 230 -19.13 31.68 -27.01
C ASP A 230 -20.35 32.58 -27.28
N ALA A 231 -21.57 32.05 -27.07
CA ALA A 231 -22.81 32.84 -27.20
C ALA A 231 -22.82 33.99 -26.18
N PHE A 232 -22.51 33.70 -24.91
CA PHE A 232 -22.44 34.72 -23.87
C PHE A 232 -21.36 35.76 -24.16
N ALA A 233 -20.17 35.37 -24.59
CA ALA A 233 -19.09 36.29 -24.98
C ALA A 233 -19.54 37.24 -26.13
N LYS A 234 -20.32 36.73 -27.09
CA LYS A 234 -20.89 37.53 -28.19
C LYS A 234 -21.92 38.55 -27.66
N GLU A 235 -22.74 38.14 -26.70
CA GLU A 235 -23.70 39.07 -26.08
C GLU A 235 -22.97 40.20 -25.30
N VAL A 236 -21.94 39.86 -24.52
CA VAL A 236 -21.09 40.83 -23.80
C VAL A 236 -20.41 41.77 -24.79
N ALA A 237 -19.80 41.25 -25.87
CA ALA A 237 -19.18 42.11 -26.89
C ALA A 237 -20.17 43.03 -27.56
N THR A 238 -21.41 42.58 -27.80
CA THR A 238 -22.51 43.42 -28.35
C THR A 238 -22.91 44.51 -27.36
N TYR A 239 -23.02 44.19 -26.09
CA TYR A 239 -23.26 45.15 -25.02
C TYR A 239 -22.16 46.20 -24.98
N ASP A 240 -20.89 45.78 -24.90
CA ASP A 240 -19.74 46.71 -24.79
C ASP A 240 -19.63 47.63 -25.99
N SER A 241 -19.83 47.14 -27.20
CA SER A 241 -19.81 47.96 -28.42
C SER A 241 -20.95 48.97 -28.45
N THR A 242 -22.15 48.55 -28.06
CA THR A 242 -23.32 49.44 -27.95
C THR A 242 -23.12 50.49 -26.86
N TYR A 243 -22.60 50.09 -25.71
CA TYR A 243 -22.28 51.02 -24.60
C TYR A 243 -21.24 52.06 -25.02
N ALA A 244 -20.16 51.64 -25.67
CA ALA A 244 -19.12 52.52 -26.20
C ALA A 244 -19.67 53.48 -27.25
N TYR A 245 -20.51 52.97 -28.17
CA TYR A 245 -21.16 53.81 -29.17
C TYR A 245 -22.07 54.86 -28.54
N ASN A 246 -22.91 54.47 -27.59
CA ASN A 246 -23.84 55.38 -26.91
C ASN A 246 -23.10 56.47 -26.13
N ASN A 247 -21.91 56.19 -25.61
CA ASN A 247 -21.10 57.13 -24.81
C ASN A 247 -20.05 57.92 -25.64
N SER A 248 -19.95 57.71 -26.94
CA SER A 248 -18.89 58.28 -27.80
C SER A 248 -19.04 59.78 -28.09
N SER A 249 -20.20 60.38 -27.82
CA SER A 249 -20.42 61.85 -27.96
C SER A 249 -21.63 62.32 -27.17
N LYS A 250 -21.65 63.64 -26.78
CA LYS A 250 -22.78 64.25 -26.05
C LYS A 250 -24.13 64.13 -26.83
N LYS A 251 -24.08 64.11 -28.18
CA LYS A 251 -25.26 63.92 -29.00
C LYS A 251 -25.81 62.48 -28.86
N ARG A 252 -24.93 61.47 -28.93
CA ARG A 252 -25.30 60.04 -28.78
C ARG A 252 -25.79 59.73 -27.36
N MET A 253 -25.16 60.27 -26.33
CA MET A 253 -25.62 60.14 -24.94
C MET A 253 -27.05 60.66 -24.74
N LYS A 254 -27.39 61.84 -25.33
CA LYS A 254 -28.76 62.36 -25.31
C LYS A 254 -29.76 61.51 -26.07
N GLN A 255 -29.35 60.83 -27.14
CA GLN A 255 -30.19 59.92 -27.88
C GLN A 255 -30.39 58.59 -27.13
N ALA A 256 -29.31 58.03 -26.58
CA ALA A 256 -29.35 56.79 -25.78
C ALA A 256 -30.22 56.95 -24.52
N ALA A 257 -30.21 58.15 -23.87
CA ALA A 257 -31.05 58.42 -22.71
C ALA A 257 -32.58 58.37 -22.99
N LYS A 258 -32.98 58.33 -24.24
CA LYS A 258 -34.39 58.17 -24.66
C LYS A 258 -34.78 56.73 -24.93
N LEU A 259 -33.82 55.79 -24.93
CA LEU A 259 -34.00 54.35 -25.11
C LEU A 259 -34.09 53.66 -23.74
N PRO A 260 -34.66 52.44 -23.69
CA PRO A 260 -34.59 51.62 -22.47
C PRO A 260 -33.14 51.49 -22.01
N PRO A 261 -32.89 51.42 -20.69
CA PRO A 261 -31.54 51.22 -20.17
C PRO A 261 -30.88 49.98 -20.77
N LEU A 262 -29.62 50.12 -21.20
CA LEU A 262 -28.83 49.02 -21.68
C LEU A 262 -28.44 48.12 -20.46
N VAL A 263 -28.93 46.91 -20.44
CA VAL A 263 -28.68 45.96 -19.35
C VAL A 263 -27.45 45.13 -19.74
N LYS A 264 -26.51 45.04 -18.81
CA LYS A 264 -25.32 44.21 -18.99
C LYS A 264 -25.75 42.71 -18.94
N PRO A 265 -25.35 41.91 -19.93
CA PRO A 265 -25.66 40.48 -19.89
C PRO A 265 -25.06 39.81 -18.65
N GLU A 266 -25.84 38.92 -18.05
CA GLU A 266 -25.40 38.06 -16.96
C GLU A 266 -25.60 36.62 -17.43
N MET A 267 -24.60 35.76 -17.13
CA MET A 267 -24.69 34.36 -17.48
C MET A 267 -25.72 33.69 -16.55
N ASP A 268 -26.65 32.93 -17.12
CA ASP A 268 -27.61 32.17 -16.32
C ASP A 268 -26.90 31.05 -15.52
N ALA A 269 -27.53 30.63 -14.42
CA ALA A 269 -26.91 29.70 -13.49
C ALA A 269 -26.56 28.33 -14.13
N ALA A 270 -27.39 27.82 -15.04
CA ALA A 270 -27.12 26.53 -15.69
C ALA A 270 -25.94 26.63 -16.66
N THR A 271 -25.85 27.71 -17.44
CA THR A 271 -24.70 27.98 -18.31
C THR A 271 -23.43 28.18 -17.50
N ALA A 272 -23.49 28.92 -16.37
CA ALA A 272 -22.37 29.13 -15.49
C ALA A 272 -21.84 27.81 -14.90
N GLU A 273 -22.73 26.92 -14.51
CA GLU A 273 -22.38 25.58 -14.00
C GLU A 273 -21.67 24.72 -15.07
N LEU A 274 -22.20 24.69 -16.30
CA LEU A 274 -21.55 23.96 -17.40
C LEU A 274 -20.17 24.52 -17.74
N VAL A 275 -20.01 25.85 -17.77
CA VAL A 275 -18.72 26.48 -18.01
C VAL A 275 -17.73 26.18 -16.86
N ALA A 276 -18.18 26.18 -15.60
CA ALA A 276 -17.36 25.81 -14.47
C ALA A 276 -16.86 24.35 -14.52
N VAL A 277 -17.68 23.43 -15.03
CA VAL A 277 -17.28 22.04 -15.27
C VAL A 277 -16.16 21.98 -16.30
N LEU A 278 -16.29 22.71 -17.42
CA LEU A 278 -15.27 22.77 -18.48
C LEU A 278 -13.95 23.35 -17.96
N ASP A 279 -14.01 24.51 -17.29
CA ASP A 279 -12.82 25.18 -16.75
C ASP A 279 -12.11 24.32 -15.69
N LYS A 280 -12.87 23.58 -14.90
CA LYS A 280 -12.31 22.63 -13.92
C LYS A 280 -11.65 21.41 -14.58
N ALA A 281 -12.21 20.88 -15.66
CA ALA A 281 -11.59 19.79 -16.41
C ALA A 281 -10.25 20.21 -17.02
N GLU A 282 -10.20 21.42 -17.60
CA GLU A 282 -8.98 21.99 -18.14
C GLU A 282 -7.92 22.24 -17.05
N GLU A 283 -8.33 22.72 -15.88
CA GLU A 283 -7.44 22.86 -14.71
C GLU A 283 -6.85 21.53 -14.30
N LEU A 284 -7.67 20.46 -14.21
CA LEU A 284 -7.20 19.13 -13.83
C LEU A 284 -6.20 18.57 -14.84
N LYS A 285 -6.50 18.69 -16.14
CA LYS A 285 -5.61 18.21 -17.21
C LYS A 285 -4.28 18.98 -17.28
N THR A 286 -4.32 20.29 -17.13
CA THR A 286 -3.13 21.14 -17.34
C THR A 286 -2.31 21.37 -16.08
N LYS A 287 -2.93 21.75 -14.96
CA LYS A 287 -2.26 22.11 -13.72
C LYS A 287 -1.69 20.89 -13.00
N TYR A 288 -2.42 19.78 -12.97
CA TYR A 288 -2.00 18.57 -12.26
C TYR A 288 -1.25 17.58 -13.13
N GLN A 289 -1.13 17.83 -14.44
CA GLN A 289 -0.40 16.98 -15.39
C GLN A 289 -0.78 15.51 -15.22
N LEU A 290 -2.10 15.24 -15.20
CA LEU A 290 -2.62 13.90 -15.07
C LEU A 290 -2.34 13.09 -16.35
N ASP A 291 -2.02 11.82 -16.18
CA ASP A 291 -1.98 10.88 -17.31
C ASP A 291 -3.38 10.38 -17.70
N GLU A 292 -3.42 9.48 -18.71
CA GLU A 292 -4.68 8.89 -19.21
C GLU A 292 -5.45 8.08 -18.14
N GLU A 293 -4.76 7.63 -17.09
CA GLU A 293 -5.32 6.87 -15.96
C GLU A 293 -5.68 7.77 -14.76
N GLY A 294 -5.54 9.08 -14.88
CA GLY A 294 -5.89 10.05 -13.85
C GLY A 294 -4.86 10.21 -12.72
N TYR A 295 -3.63 9.69 -12.89
CA TYR A 295 -2.57 9.80 -11.89
C TYR A 295 -1.64 10.98 -12.13
N THR A 296 -1.18 11.59 -11.04
CA THR A 296 0.01 12.47 -11.08
C THR A 296 1.30 11.65 -11.03
N SER A 297 2.43 12.25 -11.43
CA SER A 297 3.74 11.62 -11.28
C SER A 297 4.09 11.28 -9.81
N VAL A 298 3.56 12.05 -8.86
CA VAL A 298 3.71 11.81 -7.41
C VAL A 298 2.91 10.58 -7.00
N ASP A 299 1.67 10.42 -7.50
CA ASP A 299 0.83 9.27 -7.21
C ASP A 299 1.46 7.97 -7.74
N LYS A 300 1.93 7.97 -8.99
CA LYS A 300 2.65 6.81 -9.58
C LYS A 300 3.88 6.42 -8.76
N ARG A 301 4.67 7.41 -8.33
CA ARG A 301 5.83 7.15 -7.47
C ARG A 301 5.43 6.57 -6.12
N LYS A 302 4.35 7.06 -5.50
CA LYS A 302 3.85 6.51 -4.23
C LYS A 302 3.37 5.07 -4.40
N ILE A 303 2.56 4.79 -5.41
CA ILE A 303 2.08 3.44 -5.73
C ILE A 303 3.26 2.50 -5.94
N SER A 304 4.23 2.87 -6.78
CA SER A 304 5.43 2.06 -7.04
C SER A 304 6.25 1.80 -5.78
N ASN A 305 6.44 2.80 -4.92
CA ASN A 305 7.12 2.61 -3.64
C ASN A 305 6.34 1.66 -2.71
N ASN A 306 5.01 1.79 -2.67
CA ASN A 306 4.17 0.92 -1.86
C ASN A 306 4.19 -0.52 -2.38
N GLU A 307 4.20 -0.75 -3.69
CA GLU A 307 4.38 -2.08 -4.28
C GLU A 307 5.69 -2.75 -3.85
N ILE A 308 6.80 -1.98 -3.81
CA ILE A 308 8.09 -2.48 -3.31
C ILE A 308 7.96 -2.86 -1.83
N ARG A 309 7.31 -2.02 -1.01
CA ARG A 309 7.10 -2.29 0.41
C ARG A 309 6.22 -3.53 0.63
N LEU A 310 5.14 -3.68 -0.13
CA LEU A 310 4.24 -4.84 -0.08
C LEU A 310 4.98 -6.15 -0.45
N ARG A 311 5.83 -6.12 -1.49
CA ARG A 311 6.69 -7.26 -1.84
C ARG A 311 7.67 -7.62 -0.72
N ASN A 312 8.27 -6.63 -0.07
CA ASN A 312 9.17 -6.85 1.07
C ASN A 312 8.43 -7.47 2.27
N ILE A 313 7.22 -7.01 2.58
CA ILE A 313 6.38 -7.59 3.63
C ILE A 313 6.09 -9.06 3.32
N SER A 314 5.66 -9.36 2.11
CA SER A 314 5.40 -10.73 1.67
C SER A 314 6.64 -11.62 1.74
N ALA A 315 7.82 -11.08 1.42
CA ALA A 315 9.09 -11.80 1.54
C ALA A 315 9.46 -12.11 3.00
N VAL A 316 9.30 -11.14 3.90
CA VAL A 316 9.54 -11.35 5.34
C VAL A 316 8.56 -12.37 5.90
N GLN A 317 7.29 -12.28 5.56
CA GLN A 317 6.28 -13.24 5.99
C GLN A 317 6.64 -14.67 5.55
N ARG A 318 7.04 -14.87 4.29
CA ARG A 318 7.49 -16.17 3.80
C ARG A 318 8.69 -16.71 4.56
N ASN A 319 9.68 -15.86 4.84
CA ASN A 319 10.86 -16.28 5.61
C ASN A 319 10.48 -16.75 7.02
N ILE A 320 9.59 -16.02 7.69
CA ILE A 320 9.05 -16.38 9.00
C ILE A 320 8.33 -17.73 8.92
N GLU A 321 7.44 -17.90 7.94
CA GLU A 321 6.67 -19.14 7.73
C GLU A 321 7.57 -20.33 7.40
N LYS A 322 8.60 -20.14 6.59
CA LYS A 322 9.58 -21.19 6.27
C LYS A 322 10.34 -21.68 7.51
N ILE A 323 10.71 -20.77 8.40
CA ILE A 323 11.40 -21.11 9.66
C ILE A 323 10.48 -21.95 10.55
N LEU A 324 9.19 -21.62 10.58
CA LEU A 324 8.21 -22.29 11.43
C LEU A 324 7.54 -23.51 10.80
N SER A 325 7.60 -23.66 9.48
CA SER A 325 6.95 -24.74 8.74
C SER A 325 7.14 -26.12 9.40
N PRO A 326 8.34 -26.54 9.88
CA PRO A 326 8.54 -27.81 10.56
C PRO A 326 7.79 -27.95 11.90
N LEU A 327 7.33 -26.82 12.47
CA LEU A 327 6.62 -26.76 13.75
C LEU A 327 5.10 -26.59 13.58
N LEU A 328 4.64 -26.28 12.36
CA LEU A 328 3.24 -25.98 12.05
C LEU A 328 2.48 -27.17 11.42
N THR A 329 2.87 -28.38 11.66
CA THR A 329 2.15 -29.57 11.14
C THR A 329 0.80 -29.74 11.83
N CYS A 330 -0.19 -30.32 11.14
CA CYS A 330 -1.53 -30.54 11.71
C CYS A 330 -1.48 -31.42 12.96
N ASP A 331 -0.55 -32.40 13.02
CA ASP A 331 -0.33 -33.23 14.21
C ASP A 331 0.10 -32.40 15.42
N LYS A 332 1.06 -31.48 15.25
CA LYS A 332 1.52 -30.61 16.35
C LYS A 332 0.47 -29.59 16.75
N LEU A 333 -0.23 -29.00 15.78
CA LEU A 333 -1.33 -28.08 16.05
C LEU A 333 -2.50 -28.78 16.72
N GLY A 334 -2.79 -30.04 16.35
CA GLY A 334 -3.81 -30.87 17.02
C GLY A 334 -3.50 -31.19 18.47
N ARG A 335 -2.22 -31.22 18.87
CA ARG A 335 -1.81 -31.36 20.28
C ARG A 335 -1.99 -30.06 21.07
N ILE A 336 -1.81 -28.90 20.44
CA ILE A 336 -1.98 -27.57 21.05
C ILE A 336 -3.48 -27.22 21.10
N TYR A 337 -4.18 -27.38 19.99
CA TYR A 337 -5.60 -27.09 19.84
C TYR A 337 -6.40 -28.39 19.88
N ASN A 338 -6.50 -29.00 21.06
CA ASN A 338 -7.26 -30.22 21.34
C ASN A 338 -8.56 -29.88 22.09
N GLU A 339 -9.39 -30.90 22.32
CA GLU A 339 -10.69 -30.75 23.02
C GLU A 339 -10.55 -30.20 24.44
N GLU A 340 -9.48 -30.57 25.17
CA GLU A 340 -9.22 -30.08 26.53
C GLU A 340 -8.87 -28.57 26.50
N ALA A 341 -7.99 -28.15 25.59
CA ALA A 341 -7.65 -26.75 25.38
C ALA A 341 -8.87 -25.94 24.93
N PHE A 342 -9.74 -26.50 24.09
CA PHE A 342 -11.01 -25.89 23.69
C PHE A 342 -11.94 -25.71 24.91
N ALA A 343 -12.15 -26.77 25.70
CA ALA A 343 -13.02 -26.72 26.87
C ALA A 343 -12.55 -25.66 27.90
N ALA A 344 -11.24 -25.52 28.08
CA ALA A 344 -10.64 -24.51 28.96
C ALA A 344 -10.78 -23.05 28.43
N ASN A 345 -10.97 -22.88 27.10
CA ASN A 345 -10.94 -21.58 26.43
C ASN A 345 -12.20 -21.27 25.62
N LYS A 346 -13.29 -22.04 25.75
CA LYS A 346 -14.51 -21.88 24.97
C LYS A 346 -15.18 -20.51 25.07
N ASP A 347 -14.96 -19.79 26.16
CA ASP A 347 -15.46 -18.43 26.41
C ASP A 347 -14.41 -17.34 26.11
N ASN A 348 -13.20 -17.74 25.70
CA ASN A 348 -12.10 -16.81 25.36
C ASN A 348 -12.10 -16.55 23.86
N ILE A 349 -12.73 -15.47 23.46
CA ILE A 349 -12.88 -15.05 22.06
C ILE A 349 -11.53 -14.92 21.35
N GLU A 350 -10.53 -14.33 21.99
CA GLU A 350 -9.20 -14.15 21.39
C GLU A 350 -8.48 -15.47 21.16
N TRP A 351 -8.62 -16.43 22.10
CA TRP A 351 -8.09 -17.77 21.90
C TRP A 351 -8.81 -18.48 20.73
N LEU A 352 -10.14 -18.41 20.68
CA LEU A 352 -10.95 -18.99 19.60
C LEU A 352 -10.57 -18.42 18.24
N LYS A 353 -10.39 -17.10 18.13
CA LYS A 353 -9.93 -16.42 16.92
C LYS A 353 -8.55 -16.95 16.48
N ARG A 354 -7.58 -16.99 17.41
CA ARG A 354 -6.23 -17.49 17.12
C ARG A 354 -6.22 -18.95 16.70
N ALA A 355 -6.90 -19.81 17.44
CA ALA A 355 -6.97 -21.23 17.15
C ALA A 355 -7.63 -21.50 15.79
N GLY A 356 -8.76 -20.84 15.50
CA GLY A 356 -9.44 -20.93 14.21
C GLY A 356 -8.55 -20.48 13.06
N ASN A 357 -7.88 -19.34 13.19
CA ASN A 357 -6.94 -18.82 12.19
C ASN A 357 -5.75 -19.77 11.97
N MET A 358 -5.21 -20.34 13.04
CA MET A 358 -4.07 -21.27 12.93
C MET A 358 -4.46 -22.59 12.27
N LEU A 359 -5.63 -23.14 12.57
CA LEU A 359 -6.08 -24.41 11.98
C LEU A 359 -6.51 -24.26 10.52
N GLN A 360 -7.11 -23.13 10.12
CA GLN A 360 -7.52 -22.89 8.74
C GLN A 360 -6.40 -22.42 7.81
N LYS A 361 -5.22 -22.06 8.34
CA LYS A 361 -4.12 -21.56 7.52
C LYS A 361 -3.64 -22.62 6.56
N GLU A 362 -3.57 -22.27 5.28
CA GLU A 362 -3.02 -23.13 4.23
C GLU A 362 -1.50 -23.31 4.41
N ARG A 363 -1.02 -24.52 4.20
CA ARG A 363 0.38 -24.94 4.32
C ARG A 363 0.73 -25.84 3.16
N VAL A 364 2.00 -25.85 2.80
CA VAL A 364 2.52 -26.84 1.86
C VAL A 364 3.05 -28.01 2.70
N ASP A 365 2.51 -29.20 2.47
CA ASP A 365 2.97 -30.42 3.14
C ASP A 365 4.29 -30.94 2.56
N ASP A 366 4.80 -32.04 3.12
CA ASP A 366 6.06 -32.68 2.69
C ASP A 366 6.00 -33.21 1.24
N ASN A 367 4.81 -33.39 0.67
CA ASN A 367 4.56 -33.82 -0.70
C ASN A 367 4.43 -32.62 -1.67
N GLY A 368 4.44 -31.39 -1.16
CA GLY A 368 4.24 -30.17 -1.93
C GLY A 368 2.76 -29.84 -2.19
N GLU A 369 1.84 -30.49 -1.51
CA GLU A 369 0.41 -30.24 -1.61
C GLU A 369 -0.03 -29.15 -0.62
N VAL A 370 -0.95 -28.28 -1.05
CA VAL A 370 -1.53 -27.25 -0.19
C VAL A 370 -2.62 -27.90 0.67
N THR A 371 -2.43 -27.85 1.98
CA THR A 371 -3.35 -28.43 2.97
C THR A 371 -3.65 -27.42 4.09
N SER A 372 -4.72 -27.66 4.85
CA SER A 372 -5.04 -26.95 6.08
C SER A 372 -5.46 -27.95 7.15
N CYS A 373 -5.50 -27.53 8.41
CA CYS A 373 -5.90 -28.43 9.51
C CYS A 373 -7.39 -28.27 9.88
N THR A 374 -8.23 -27.92 8.91
CA THR A 374 -9.67 -27.71 9.12
C THR A 374 -10.49 -29.00 9.24
N ASP A 375 -9.86 -30.16 9.02
CA ASP A 375 -10.36 -31.49 9.35
C ASP A 375 -10.23 -31.84 10.85
N ASN A 376 -9.49 -31.02 11.62
CA ASN A 376 -9.41 -31.19 13.07
C ASN A 376 -10.80 -30.97 13.69
N PRO A 377 -11.34 -31.92 14.50
CA PRO A 377 -12.65 -31.81 15.13
C PRO A 377 -12.84 -30.50 15.94
N VAL A 378 -11.75 -30.03 16.57
CA VAL A 378 -11.76 -28.81 17.38
C VAL A 378 -11.99 -27.55 16.50
N PHE A 379 -11.58 -27.56 15.23
CA PHE A 379 -11.86 -26.47 14.31
C PHE A 379 -13.38 -26.22 14.14
N ILE A 380 -14.17 -27.29 14.04
CA ILE A 380 -15.63 -27.22 13.94
C ILE A 380 -16.20 -26.56 15.20
N MET A 381 -15.79 -27.05 16.36
CA MET A 381 -16.23 -26.52 17.66
C MET A 381 -15.88 -25.04 17.82
N ILE A 382 -14.65 -24.65 17.43
CA ILE A 382 -14.19 -23.26 17.44
C ILE A 382 -15.04 -22.40 16.51
N ALA A 383 -15.26 -22.84 15.27
CA ALA A 383 -16.01 -22.07 14.27
C ALA A 383 -17.44 -21.80 14.72
N GLU A 384 -18.14 -22.82 15.19
CA GLU A 384 -19.53 -22.71 15.67
C GLU A 384 -19.62 -21.85 16.94
N THR A 385 -18.72 -22.05 17.90
CA THR A 385 -18.70 -21.31 19.17
C THR A 385 -18.38 -19.83 18.93
N LEU A 386 -17.34 -19.55 18.16
CA LEU A 386 -16.93 -18.18 17.86
C LEU A 386 -18.02 -17.40 17.12
N TYR A 387 -18.67 -18.07 16.15
CA TYR A 387 -19.77 -17.43 15.43
C TYR A 387 -20.99 -17.15 16.33
N GLY A 388 -21.25 -18.02 17.31
CA GLY A 388 -22.32 -17.82 18.29
C GLY A 388 -22.04 -16.71 19.31
N LEU A 389 -20.78 -16.57 19.75
CA LEU A 389 -20.38 -15.59 20.75
C LEU A 389 -20.18 -14.20 20.15
N GLU A 390 -19.51 -14.13 18.99
CA GLU A 390 -19.14 -12.87 18.32
C GLU A 390 -19.26 -13.05 16.81
N PRO A 391 -20.44 -12.82 16.24
CA PRO A 391 -20.57 -12.74 14.79
C PRO A 391 -19.66 -11.65 14.23
N SER A 392 -18.67 -12.07 13.47
CA SER A 392 -17.62 -11.19 12.90
C SER A 392 -17.10 -11.76 11.58
N ALA A 393 -16.39 -10.95 10.81
CA ALA A 393 -15.76 -11.42 9.56
C ALA A 393 -14.92 -12.70 9.77
N ALA A 394 -14.16 -12.76 10.86
CA ALA A 394 -13.35 -13.93 11.20
C ALA A 394 -14.20 -15.16 11.52
N ALA A 395 -15.26 -15.00 12.32
CA ALA A 395 -16.17 -16.05 12.66
C ALA A 395 -16.94 -16.56 11.43
N ALA A 396 -17.46 -15.66 10.61
CA ALA A 396 -18.12 -15.99 9.34
C ALA A 396 -17.18 -16.75 8.39
N ARG A 397 -15.91 -16.34 8.28
CA ARG A 397 -14.88 -17.04 7.48
C ARG A 397 -14.67 -18.47 7.95
N ASN A 398 -14.63 -18.71 9.26
CA ASN A 398 -14.51 -20.06 9.81
C ASN A 398 -15.74 -20.92 9.45
N MET A 399 -16.94 -20.36 9.53
CA MET A 399 -18.17 -21.03 9.09
C MET A 399 -18.17 -21.30 7.57
N ALA A 400 -17.65 -20.38 6.77
CA ALA A 400 -17.51 -20.58 5.33
C ALA A 400 -16.58 -21.76 5.01
N LYS A 401 -15.43 -21.84 5.67
CA LYS A 401 -14.48 -22.97 5.55
C LYS A 401 -15.10 -24.28 5.99
N LEU A 402 -15.86 -24.27 7.06
CA LEU A 402 -16.63 -25.44 7.50
C LEU A 402 -17.62 -25.89 6.42
N GLY A 403 -18.33 -24.95 5.78
CA GLY A 403 -19.22 -25.25 4.65
C GLY A 403 -18.47 -25.90 3.47
N VAL A 404 -17.28 -25.37 3.12
CA VAL A 404 -16.41 -25.96 2.09
C VAL A 404 -16.03 -27.40 2.43
N ASN A 405 -15.61 -27.66 3.66
CA ASN A 405 -15.20 -29.01 4.11
C ASN A 405 -16.36 -30.03 4.09
N LYS A 406 -17.57 -29.57 4.43
CA LYS A 406 -18.78 -30.37 4.38
C LYS A 406 -19.35 -30.54 2.95
N GLY A 407 -18.81 -29.82 1.96
CA GLY A 407 -19.36 -29.74 0.60
C GLY A 407 -20.69 -28.96 0.54
N ASP A 408 -21.02 -28.24 1.59
CA ASP A 408 -22.21 -27.35 1.64
C ASP A 408 -21.86 -25.99 1.02
N TRP A 409 -21.94 -25.94 -0.31
CA TRP A 409 -21.58 -24.74 -1.08
C TRP A 409 -22.52 -23.58 -0.80
N ALA A 410 -23.77 -23.84 -0.45
CA ALA A 410 -24.73 -22.77 -0.12
C ALA A 410 -24.36 -22.11 1.21
N MET A 411 -24.05 -22.90 2.23
CA MET A 411 -23.51 -22.44 3.51
C MET A 411 -22.21 -21.66 3.31
N ALA A 412 -21.27 -22.23 2.57
CA ALA A 412 -19.97 -21.61 2.31
C ALA A 412 -20.13 -20.25 1.60
N LYS A 413 -20.99 -20.16 0.58
CA LYS A 413 -21.29 -18.92 -0.12
C LYS A 413 -21.86 -17.85 0.81
N LYS A 414 -22.88 -18.23 1.61
CA LYS A 414 -23.51 -17.34 2.58
C LYS A 414 -22.45 -16.69 3.49
N TYR A 415 -21.64 -17.51 4.12
CA TYR A 415 -20.69 -17.04 5.12
C TYR A 415 -19.46 -16.34 4.54
N TYR A 416 -18.99 -16.69 3.33
CA TYR A 416 -17.98 -15.86 2.65
C TYR A 416 -18.53 -14.48 2.27
N THR A 417 -19.79 -14.40 1.85
CA THR A 417 -20.41 -13.10 1.55
C THR A 417 -20.49 -12.24 2.80
N GLU A 418 -20.93 -12.81 3.91
CA GLU A 418 -21.01 -12.13 5.21
C GLU A 418 -19.60 -11.69 5.69
N ALA A 419 -18.59 -12.55 5.56
CA ALA A 419 -17.22 -12.20 5.91
C ALA A 419 -16.70 -11.01 5.08
N ILE A 420 -16.96 -11.00 3.77
CA ILE A 420 -16.57 -9.91 2.86
C ILE A 420 -17.24 -8.59 3.24
N GLU A 421 -18.51 -8.62 3.63
CA GLU A 421 -19.24 -7.41 4.02
C GLU A 421 -18.68 -6.78 5.30
N GLN A 422 -18.28 -7.60 6.27
CA GLN A 422 -17.78 -7.16 7.58
C GLN A 422 -16.26 -6.94 7.62
N GLU A 423 -15.48 -7.48 6.67
CA GLU A 423 -14.00 -7.40 6.69
C GLU A 423 -13.53 -6.02 6.24
N GLU A 424 -12.76 -5.33 7.07
CA GLU A 424 -12.14 -4.05 6.76
C GLU A 424 -10.72 -4.22 6.20
N ASP A 425 -10.04 -5.30 6.62
CA ASP A 425 -8.71 -5.63 6.14
C ASP A 425 -8.73 -6.08 4.68
N LEU A 426 -8.12 -5.29 3.79
CA LEU A 426 -8.18 -5.53 2.35
C LEU A 426 -7.52 -6.87 1.94
N ARG A 427 -6.50 -7.31 2.67
CA ARG A 427 -5.82 -8.58 2.39
C ARG A 427 -6.69 -9.76 2.75
N ARG A 428 -7.31 -9.74 3.92
CA ARG A 428 -8.26 -10.76 4.36
C ARG A 428 -9.49 -10.77 3.47
N LYS A 429 -10.03 -9.61 3.15
CA LYS A 429 -11.14 -9.45 2.21
C LYS A 429 -10.82 -10.03 0.83
N ALA A 430 -9.60 -9.81 0.32
CA ALA A 430 -9.17 -10.41 -0.93
C ALA A 430 -9.13 -11.95 -0.85
N ASN A 431 -8.65 -12.52 0.26
CA ASN A 431 -8.67 -13.95 0.48
C ASN A 431 -10.10 -14.52 0.55
N ASP A 432 -11.02 -13.81 1.20
CA ASP A 432 -12.44 -14.20 1.26
C ASP A 432 -13.09 -14.18 -0.13
N TYR A 433 -12.76 -13.19 -0.97
CA TYR A 433 -13.17 -13.19 -2.37
C TYR A 433 -12.63 -14.39 -3.16
N MET A 434 -11.40 -14.87 -2.88
CA MET A 434 -10.89 -16.10 -3.49
C MET A 434 -11.64 -17.34 -3.00
N GLY A 435 -11.98 -17.42 -1.71
CA GLY A 435 -12.85 -18.46 -1.18
C GLY A 435 -14.22 -18.46 -1.87
N LEU A 436 -14.81 -17.27 -2.02
CA LEU A 436 -16.08 -17.09 -2.72
C LEU A 436 -15.98 -17.45 -4.22
N ALA A 437 -14.85 -17.15 -4.87
CA ALA A 437 -14.59 -17.55 -6.26
C ALA A 437 -14.59 -19.07 -6.42
N TYR A 438 -13.91 -19.78 -5.51
CA TYR A 438 -13.89 -21.25 -5.50
C TYR A 438 -15.31 -21.82 -5.29
N VAL A 439 -16.04 -21.31 -4.32
CA VAL A 439 -17.42 -21.77 -4.05
C VAL A 439 -18.34 -21.51 -5.25
N ASN A 440 -18.25 -20.32 -5.86
CA ASN A 440 -19.04 -19.98 -7.05
C ASN A 440 -18.69 -20.92 -8.23
N GLN A 441 -17.41 -21.27 -8.44
CA GLN A 441 -17.03 -22.26 -9.45
C GLN A 441 -17.65 -23.63 -9.17
N LYS A 442 -17.58 -24.12 -7.91
CA LYS A 442 -18.19 -25.41 -7.51
C LYS A 442 -19.72 -25.45 -7.71
N MET A 443 -20.37 -24.30 -7.60
CA MET A 443 -21.79 -24.12 -7.88
C MET A 443 -22.09 -23.90 -9.37
N GLY A 444 -21.11 -23.91 -10.27
CA GLY A 444 -21.27 -23.61 -11.69
C GLY A 444 -21.55 -22.12 -12.02
N GLN A 445 -21.41 -21.24 -11.04
CA GLN A 445 -21.67 -19.80 -11.16
C GLN A 445 -20.41 -19.07 -11.65
N LEU A 446 -19.96 -19.40 -12.89
CA LEU A 446 -18.64 -19.03 -13.40
C LEU A 446 -18.47 -17.49 -13.57
N SER A 447 -19.54 -16.78 -13.93
CA SER A 447 -19.53 -15.31 -13.99
C SER A 447 -19.26 -14.68 -12.62
N ALA A 448 -19.88 -15.21 -11.58
CA ALA A 448 -19.67 -14.77 -10.20
C ALA A 448 -18.25 -15.13 -9.70
N ALA A 449 -17.75 -16.32 -10.09
CA ALA A 449 -16.38 -16.72 -9.80
C ALA A 449 -15.35 -15.76 -10.42
N LYS A 450 -15.52 -15.39 -11.71
CA LYS A 450 -14.72 -14.37 -12.38
C LYS A 450 -14.73 -13.04 -11.61
N THR A 451 -15.92 -12.55 -11.28
CA THR A 451 -16.06 -11.28 -10.54
C THR A 451 -15.33 -11.32 -9.21
N SER A 452 -15.44 -12.43 -8.48
CA SER A 452 -14.74 -12.60 -7.20
C SER A 452 -13.23 -12.61 -7.36
N CYS A 453 -12.68 -13.30 -8.38
CA CYS A 453 -11.24 -13.27 -8.69
C CYS A 453 -10.74 -11.85 -8.98
N LEU A 454 -11.47 -11.11 -9.81
CA LEU A 454 -11.09 -9.75 -10.17
C LEU A 454 -11.12 -8.81 -8.96
N LYS A 455 -12.14 -8.94 -8.09
CA LYS A 455 -12.21 -8.18 -6.83
C LYS A 455 -11.04 -8.50 -5.90
N ALA A 456 -10.66 -9.76 -5.76
CA ALA A 456 -9.49 -10.15 -4.99
C ALA A 456 -8.20 -9.49 -5.50
N GLY A 457 -7.98 -9.51 -6.83
CA GLY A 457 -6.82 -8.87 -7.45
C GLY A 457 -6.83 -7.34 -7.37
N GLN A 458 -8.01 -6.71 -7.39
CA GLN A 458 -8.13 -5.25 -7.18
C GLN A 458 -7.76 -4.84 -5.76
N LEU A 459 -8.18 -5.63 -4.77
CA LEU A 459 -7.88 -5.37 -3.36
C LEU A 459 -6.42 -5.63 -3.00
N ARG A 460 -5.73 -6.50 -3.75
CA ARG A 460 -4.35 -6.89 -3.50
C ARG A 460 -3.55 -6.90 -4.81
N LYS A 461 -2.96 -5.76 -5.15
CA LYS A 461 -2.32 -5.48 -6.45
C LYS A 461 -1.08 -6.36 -6.74
N ASP A 462 -0.36 -6.82 -5.70
CA ASP A 462 0.85 -7.64 -5.79
C ASP A 462 0.55 -9.16 -5.82
N TRP A 463 -0.71 -9.57 -5.88
CA TRP A 463 -1.10 -10.96 -5.73
C TRP A 463 -1.54 -11.60 -7.05
N GLY A 464 -0.72 -12.50 -7.59
CA GLY A 464 -0.95 -13.17 -8.87
C GLY A 464 -1.96 -14.32 -8.82
N ASN A 465 -2.21 -14.90 -7.63
CA ASN A 465 -3.09 -16.06 -7.49
C ASN A 465 -4.51 -15.87 -8.03
N PRO A 466 -5.20 -14.72 -7.86
CA PRO A 466 -6.52 -14.49 -8.44
C PRO A 466 -6.53 -14.63 -9.96
N TYR A 467 -5.52 -14.11 -10.63
CA TYR A 467 -5.40 -14.17 -12.08
C TYR A 467 -4.97 -15.54 -12.57
N LEU A 468 -4.12 -16.22 -11.80
CA LEU A 468 -3.74 -17.61 -12.07
C LEU A 468 -4.97 -18.51 -11.99
N TYR A 469 -5.76 -18.39 -10.92
CA TYR A 469 -6.99 -19.16 -10.74
C TYR A 469 -8.03 -18.83 -11.83
N LEU A 470 -8.20 -17.54 -12.15
CA LEU A 470 -9.11 -17.13 -13.23
C LEU A 470 -8.70 -17.72 -14.58
N ALA A 471 -7.39 -17.81 -14.86
CA ALA A 471 -6.90 -18.42 -16.09
C ALA A 471 -7.24 -19.91 -16.18
N THR A 472 -7.22 -20.65 -15.07
CA THR A 472 -7.63 -22.07 -15.06
C THR A 472 -9.12 -22.22 -15.34
N ILE A 473 -9.97 -21.37 -14.73
CA ILE A 473 -11.41 -21.39 -15.00
C ILE A 473 -11.70 -21.04 -16.47
N TYR A 474 -10.94 -20.10 -17.08
CA TYR A 474 -11.09 -19.78 -18.49
C TYR A 474 -10.72 -20.96 -19.39
N ALA A 475 -9.63 -21.67 -19.10
CA ALA A 475 -9.23 -22.85 -19.86
C ALA A 475 -10.26 -23.99 -19.78
N GLU A 476 -10.94 -24.15 -18.62
CA GLU A 476 -12.03 -25.11 -18.45
C GLU A 476 -13.24 -24.81 -19.35
N ALA A 477 -13.41 -23.56 -19.79
CA ALA A 477 -14.49 -23.16 -20.69
C ALA A 477 -14.19 -23.48 -22.17
N ALA A 478 -13.03 -24.03 -22.50
CA ALA A 478 -12.68 -24.39 -23.87
C ALA A 478 -13.74 -25.31 -24.50
N GLY A 479 -14.06 -25.04 -25.75
CA GLY A 479 -15.09 -25.77 -26.47
C GLY A 479 -16.53 -25.31 -26.20
N THR A 480 -16.79 -24.53 -25.13
CA THR A 480 -18.15 -24.13 -24.72
C THR A 480 -18.50 -22.68 -25.11
N CYS A 481 -17.50 -21.81 -25.26
CA CYS A 481 -17.68 -20.40 -25.58
C CYS A 481 -17.33 -20.14 -27.04
N GLY A 482 -18.32 -19.84 -27.88
CA GLY A 482 -18.12 -19.53 -29.28
C GLY A 482 -18.79 -20.47 -30.26
N SER A 483 -18.83 -20.09 -31.55
CA SER A 483 -19.55 -20.77 -32.61
C SER A 483 -18.64 -21.67 -33.45
N ASN A 484 -17.40 -21.26 -33.67
CA ASN A 484 -16.43 -21.98 -34.51
C ASN A 484 -15.20 -22.43 -33.68
N ALA A 485 -14.31 -23.19 -34.32
CA ALA A 485 -13.13 -23.75 -33.64
C ALA A 485 -12.18 -22.67 -33.07
N VAL A 486 -12.08 -21.51 -33.72
CA VAL A 486 -11.25 -20.40 -33.23
C VAL A 486 -11.87 -19.76 -31.98
N GLU A 487 -13.15 -19.39 -32.06
CA GLU A 487 -13.87 -18.77 -30.95
C GLU A 487 -13.92 -19.68 -29.72
N LYS A 488 -14.17 -21.00 -29.91
CA LYS A 488 -14.22 -21.99 -28.86
C LYS A 488 -12.89 -22.13 -28.08
N ASN A 489 -11.76 -21.96 -28.75
CA ASN A 489 -10.44 -22.07 -28.17
C ASN A 489 -9.79 -20.71 -27.87
N ALA A 490 -10.44 -19.59 -28.20
CA ALA A 490 -9.97 -18.24 -27.89
C ALA A 490 -9.79 -17.99 -26.38
N VAL A 491 -10.45 -18.78 -25.55
CA VAL A 491 -10.32 -18.78 -24.09
C VAL A 491 -8.89 -19.01 -23.62
N TYR A 492 -8.06 -19.75 -24.39
CA TYR A 492 -6.66 -19.95 -24.06
C TYR A 492 -5.83 -18.66 -24.20
N TRP A 493 -6.13 -17.79 -25.19
CA TRP A 493 -5.48 -16.48 -25.27
C TRP A 493 -5.84 -15.60 -24.06
N ALA A 494 -7.13 -15.61 -23.63
CA ALA A 494 -7.54 -14.92 -22.43
C ALA A 494 -6.84 -15.45 -21.19
N ALA A 495 -6.75 -16.78 -21.05
CA ALA A 495 -6.04 -17.42 -19.94
C ALA A 495 -4.55 -17.07 -19.94
N ILE A 496 -3.87 -17.09 -21.10
CA ILE A 496 -2.46 -16.70 -21.23
C ILE A 496 -2.25 -15.22 -20.84
N ASN A 497 -3.18 -14.33 -21.22
CA ASN A 497 -3.11 -12.92 -20.82
C ASN A 497 -3.18 -12.79 -19.28
N LYS A 498 -4.10 -13.50 -18.60
CA LYS A 498 -4.19 -13.49 -17.15
C LYS A 498 -2.93 -14.06 -16.48
N LEU A 499 -2.38 -15.16 -17.03
CA LEU A 499 -1.14 -15.76 -16.52
C LEU A 499 0.08 -14.85 -16.72
N THR A 500 0.16 -14.18 -17.87
CA THR A 500 1.23 -13.21 -18.16
C THR A 500 1.19 -12.05 -17.17
N TYR A 501 -0.02 -11.54 -16.91
CA TYR A 501 -0.21 -10.50 -15.90
C TYR A 501 0.13 -11.00 -14.50
N ALA A 502 -0.37 -12.17 -14.08
CA ALA A 502 -0.05 -12.78 -12.79
C ALA A 502 1.47 -12.88 -12.57
N ARG A 503 2.20 -13.36 -13.58
CA ARG A 503 3.66 -13.50 -13.56
C ARG A 503 4.38 -12.15 -13.44
N SER A 504 3.83 -11.09 -14.02
CA SER A 504 4.47 -9.77 -13.99
C SER A 504 4.35 -9.08 -12.62
N ILE A 505 3.28 -9.35 -11.88
CA ILE A 505 3.02 -8.70 -10.59
C ILE A 505 3.47 -9.53 -9.38
N ASP A 506 3.58 -10.87 -9.54
CA ASP A 506 3.85 -11.78 -8.42
C ASP A 506 4.92 -12.81 -8.80
N PRO A 507 6.15 -12.65 -8.30
CA PRO A 507 7.23 -13.61 -8.54
C PRO A 507 6.94 -15.03 -8.04
N GLU A 508 6.09 -15.20 -7.02
CA GLU A 508 5.80 -16.51 -6.42
C GLU A 508 5.03 -17.42 -7.36
N VAL A 509 4.13 -16.85 -8.14
CA VAL A 509 3.36 -17.61 -9.11
C VAL A 509 4.06 -17.75 -10.45
N SER A 510 5.23 -17.11 -10.63
CA SER A 510 5.93 -17.01 -11.92
C SER A 510 6.23 -18.38 -12.56
N ALA A 511 6.74 -19.33 -11.77
CA ALA A 511 7.04 -20.67 -12.27
C ALA A 511 5.76 -21.41 -12.69
N LYS A 512 4.72 -21.38 -11.87
CA LYS A 512 3.43 -22.01 -12.15
C LYS A 512 2.72 -21.37 -13.34
N ALA A 513 2.73 -20.04 -13.41
CA ALA A 513 2.19 -19.29 -14.53
C ALA A 513 2.90 -19.63 -15.84
N SER A 514 4.25 -19.67 -15.84
CA SER A 514 5.03 -20.05 -17.02
C SER A 514 4.74 -21.46 -17.51
N LYS A 515 4.60 -22.43 -16.58
CA LYS A 515 4.21 -23.80 -16.92
C LYS A 515 2.83 -23.85 -17.60
N LEU A 516 1.85 -23.11 -17.07
CA LEU A 516 0.50 -23.05 -17.66
C LEU A 516 0.49 -22.28 -18.98
N ILE A 517 1.26 -21.20 -19.12
CA ILE A 517 1.41 -20.50 -20.40
C ILE A 517 1.90 -21.45 -21.47
N ASN A 518 2.95 -22.23 -21.20
CA ASN A 518 3.49 -23.20 -22.16
C ASN A 518 2.45 -24.26 -22.53
N ALA A 519 1.69 -24.78 -21.57
CA ALA A 519 0.63 -25.74 -21.84
C ALA A 519 -0.51 -25.14 -22.70
N TYR A 520 -0.97 -23.94 -22.34
CA TYR A 520 -2.08 -23.29 -23.05
C TYR A 520 -1.68 -22.75 -24.41
N SER A 521 -0.40 -22.41 -24.62
CA SER A 521 0.11 -22.01 -25.94
C SER A 521 0.00 -23.13 -27.00
N GLN A 522 0.00 -24.40 -26.55
CA GLN A 522 -0.22 -25.55 -27.44
C GLN A 522 -1.71 -25.82 -27.73
N ALA A 523 -2.60 -25.25 -26.92
CA ALA A 523 -4.04 -25.45 -27.01
C ALA A 523 -4.76 -24.26 -27.69
N VAL A 524 -4.04 -23.18 -28.04
CA VAL A 524 -4.61 -22.08 -28.83
C VAL A 524 -5.03 -22.57 -30.21
N PRO A 525 -5.96 -21.88 -30.89
CA PRO A 525 -6.37 -22.24 -32.23
C PRO A 525 -5.19 -22.41 -33.19
N ASP A 526 -5.20 -23.53 -33.96
CA ASP A 526 -4.19 -23.78 -34.98
C ASP A 526 -4.20 -22.69 -36.05
N LYS A 527 -3.01 -22.27 -36.52
CA LYS A 527 -2.83 -21.20 -37.50
C LYS A 527 -3.52 -21.50 -38.84
N GLY A 528 -3.48 -22.75 -39.30
CA GLY A 528 -4.12 -23.15 -40.53
C GLY A 528 -5.63 -23.11 -40.42
N VAL A 529 -6.18 -23.64 -39.32
CA VAL A 529 -7.62 -23.59 -39.00
C VAL A 529 -8.09 -22.14 -38.85
N ALA A 530 -7.33 -21.31 -38.14
CA ALA A 530 -7.65 -19.89 -37.98
C ALA A 530 -7.70 -19.16 -39.33
N PHE A 531 -6.70 -19.40 -40.19
CA PHE A 531 -6.65 -18.79 -41.54
C PHE A 531 -7.83 -19.22 -42.41
N GLN A 532 -8.22 -20.50 -42.38
CA GLN A 532 -9.38 -21.00 -43.12
C GLN A 532 -10.70 -20.35 -42.69
N LEU A 533 -10.79 -19.96 -41.43
CA LEU A 533 -11.93 -19.26 -40.83
C LEU A 533 -11.84 -17.72 -40.96
N GLY A 534 -10.80 -17.21 -41.64
CA GLY A 534 -10.63 -15.78 -41.92
C GLY A 534 -9.91 -14.99 -40.82
N TYR A 535 -9.34 -15.62 -39.82
CA TYR A 535 -8.60 -14.96 -38.74
C TYR A 535 -7.11 -14.87 -39.04
N LYS A 536 -6.51 -13.71 -38.74
CA LYS A 536 -5.08 -13.43 -38.88
C LYS A 536 -4.47 -13.05 -37.52
N GLU A 537 -3.16 -13.20 -37.42
CA GLU A 537 -2.42 -12.70 -36.27
C GLU A 537 -2.65 -11.19 -36.11
N GLY A 538 -2.97 -10.76 -34.90
CA GLY A 538 -3.34 -9.38 -34.59
C GLY A 538 -4.83 -9.09 -34.62
N ASP A 539 -5.65 -9.95 -35.21
CA ASP A 539 -7.11 -9.77 -35.19
C ASP A 539 -7.67 -9.86 -33.80
N VAL A 540 -8.79 -9.20 -33.53
CA VAL A 540 -9.48 -9.22 -32.26
C VAL A 540 -10.65 -10.19 -32.29
N VAL A 541 -10.64 -11.17 -31.42
CA VAL A 541 -11.72 -12.13 -31.18
C VAL A 541 -12.48 -11.76 -29.92
N ASN A 542 -13.80 -11.69 -30.02
CA ASN A 542 -14.65 -11.49 -28.85
C ASN A 542 -15.06 -12.85 -28.28
N ILE A 543 -14.58 -13.18 -27.09
CA ILE A 543 -15.01 -14.36 -26.36
C ILE A 543 -16.36 -14.04 -25.73
N GLY A 544 -17.40 -14.65 -26.24
CA GLY A 544 -18.75 -14.53 -25.70
C GLY A 544 -18.92 -15.21 -24.34
N CYS A 545 -20.09 -15.77 -24.11
CA CYS A 545 -20.50 -16.48 -22.89
C CYS A 545 -20.28 -15.63 -21.61
N TRP A 546 -20.01 -16.31 -20.50
CA TRP A 546 -19.74 -15.66 -19.21
C TRP A 546 -18.37 -14.97 -19.13
N ILE A 547 -17.44 -15.29 -20.06
CA ILE A 547 -16.09 -14.70 -20.10
C ILE A 547 -16.18 -13.25 -20.56
N ASN A 548 -16.88 -12.98 -21.67
CA ASN A 548 -17.12 -11.63 -22.22
C ASN A 548 -15.86 -10.75 -22.21
N GLU A 549 -14.79 -11.23 -22.88
CA GLU A 549 -13.52 -10.50 -23.04
C GLU A 549 -13.08 -10.50 -24.51
N LYS A 550 -12.35 -9.46 -24.90
CA LYS A 550 -11.70 -9.37 -26.20
C LYS A 550 -10.25 -9.84 -26.08
N VAL A 551 -9.81 -10.64 -27.04
CA VAL A 551 -8.44 -11.15 -27.09
C VAL A 551 -7.86 -10.96 -28.48
N THR A 552 -6.54 -10.78 -28.54
CA THR A 552 -5.82 -10.68 -29.82
C THR A 552 -5.34 -12.07 -30.24
N VAL A 553 -5.57 -12.41 -31.49
CA VAL A 553 -5.07 -13.63 -32.12
C VAL A 553 -3.56 -13.62 -32.13
N LYS A 554 -2.95 -14.62 -31.51
CA LYS A 554 -1.50 -14.81 -31.44
C LYS A 554 -1.17 -16.30 -31.57
N PHE A 555 -0.26 -16.62 -32.49
CA PHE A 555 0.24 -17.99 -32.65
C PHE A 555 1.60 -18.13 -31.94
N TYR A 556 1.86 -19.30 -31.31
CA TYR A 556 3.05 -19.58 -30.52
C TYR A 556 3.91 -20.64 -31.16
#